data_cca90877844562dd9c913b726e079227
#
_entry.id   cca90877844562dd9c913b726e079227
#
_cell.length_a   1.000
_cell.length_b   1.000
_cell.length_c   1.000
_cell.angle_alpha   90.00
_cell.angle_beta   90.00
_cell.angle_gamma   90.00
#
_symmetry.space_group_name_H-M   'P 1'
#
loop_
_entity.id
_entity.type
_entity.pdbx_description
1 polymer ?
#
loop_
_entity_poly.entity_id
_entity_poly.type
_entity_poly.pdbx_seq_one_letter_code
_entity_poly.pdbx_strand_id
1 'polypeptide(L)'
;MWDRLFHEKGGADVIICTDDGGTFLAHSSVLMSASPIFSSCIDKYKGRKRAVYSLRLRGVPSAAASAFIRLIYSSRFDTADMKKFVLHLLVLSHVYDTPFIKKLCTRELELGLLTVENVIDIFQLARLCDASRLSLMCLRLIIKDFKSVARTEGWRVMKEANPSLEQELLEAVVDADTKKQERARKMEEEKVYGQLRDAMEALVHICRDGCRTIGPHDRSFEGRQLGPCKFPACKGLESLVRHFAGCTIKVPGGCVHCKRMWQLLELHSRMCNEGETCRVPLCRHFKDKPKKDEAKWRLLVMKVMTAKRKTHVFSLATVSARLEEE
;
A
#
# COMPACT_ATOMS: atom_id res chain seq x y z
N MET A 1 -38.80 -16.76 14.32
CA MET A 1 -39.58 -16.43 15.54
C MET A 1 -39.75 -14.92 15.68
N TRP A 2 -38.70 -14.13 15.62
CA TRP A 2 -38.75 -12.66 15.81
C TRP A 2 -39.43 -11.90 14.66
N ASP A 3 -39.33 -12.36 13.38
CA ASP A 3 -40.05 -11.76 12.24
C ASP A 3 -41.58 -11.81 12.40
N ARG A 4 -42.11 -12.87 12.99
CA ARG A 4 -43.57 -12.96 13.31
C ARG A 4 -43.98 -11.93 14.32
N LEU A 5 -43.19 -11.74 15.39
CA LEU A 5 -43.43 -10.71 16.40
C LEU A 5 -43.50 -9.29 15.83
N PHE A 6 -42.64 -8.99 14.82
CA PHE A 6 -42.66 -7.70 14.12
C PHE A 6 -43.98 -7.48 13.34
N HIS A 7 -44.51 -8.53 12.74
CA HIS A 7 -45.75 -8.44 11.95
C HIS A 7 -47.03 -8.59 12.78
N GLU A 8 -47.02 -9.44 13.80
CA GLU A 8 -48.21 -9.75 14.61
C GLU A 8 -48.58 -8.66 15.63
N LYS A 9 -47.63 -7.74 15.95
CA LYS A 9 -47.81 -6.60 16.88
C LYS A 9 -48.45 -6.93 18.25
N GLY A 10 -48.69 -8.20 18.51
CA GLY A 10 -49.26 -8.67 19.76
C GLY A 10 -48.30 -8.49 20.92
N GLY A 11 -48.75 -7.81 22.00
CA GLY A 11 -47.91 -7.54 23.17
C GLY A 11 -46.89 -6.40 23.00
N ALA A 12 -46.99 -5.60 21.94
CA ALA A 12 -46.18 -4.41 21.77
C ALA A 12 -46.49 -3.37 22.85
N ASP A 13 -45.45 -2.95 23.54
CA ASP A 13 -45.50 -2.01 24.66
C ASP A 13 -44.74 -0.70 24.40
N VAL A 14 -44.11 -0.56 23.18
CA VAL A 14 -43.39 0.62 22.75
C VAL A 14 -43.97 1.17 21.46
N ILE A 15 -44.21 2.47 21.39
CA ILE A 15 -44.53 3.22 20.18
C ILE A 15 -43.28 4.01 19.78
N ILE A 16 -42.80 3.78 18.58
CA ILE A 16 -41.69 4.55 17.98
C ILE A 16 -42.29 5.53 16.95
N CYS A 17 -42.02 6.82 17.13
CA CYS A 17 -42.48 7.88 16.25
C CYS A 17 -41.32 8.51 15.50
N THR A 18 -41.51 8.91 14.25
CA THR A 18 -40.56 9.68 13.45
C THR A 18 -41.05 11.11 13.21
N ASP A 19 -40.17 12.01 12.76
CA ASP A 19 -40.54 13.42 12.57
C ASP A 19 -41.45 13.64 11.34
N ASP A 20 -41.45 12.71 10.40
CA ASP A 20 -42.33 12.67 9.22
C ASP A 20 -43.72 12.01 9.51
N GLY A 21 -44.05 11.77 10.77
CA GLY A 21 -45.32 11.22 11.19
C GLY A 21 -45.43 9.69 11.15
N GLY A 22 -44.37 8.98 10.81
CA GLY A 22 -44.35 7.51 10.87
C GLY A 22 -44.47 7.01 12.33
N THR A 23 -45.25 5.92 12.52
CA THR A 23 -45.43 5.26 13.83
C THR A 23 -45.21 3.76 13.68
N PHE A 24 -44.46 3.19 14.63
CA PHE A 24 -44.14 1.75 14.64
C PHE A 24 -44.39 1.20 16.04
N LEU A 25 -45.01 0.03 16.13
CA LEU A 25 -45.15 -0.71 17.36
C LEU A 25 -43.96 -1.64 17.57
N ALA A 26 -43.38 -1.64 18.75
CA ALA A 26 -42.24 -2.44 19.11
C ALA A 26 -42.35 -3.04 20.50
N HIS A 27 -41.48 -3.98 20.84
CA HIS A 27 -41.42 -4.65 22.13
C HIS A 27 -40.20 -4.17 22.91
N SER A 28 -40.42 -3.69 24.12
CA SER A 28 -39.35 -3.21 25.00
C SER A 28 -38.27 -4.26 25.21
N SER A 29 -38.65 -5.51 25.43
CA SER A 29 -37.71 -6.62 25.62
C SER A 29 -36.73 -6.82 24.44
N VAL A 30 -37.20 -6.66 23.18
CA VAL A 30 -36.39 -6.78 22.01
C VAL A 30 -35.44 -5.58 21.86
N LEU A 31 -35.97 -4.37 22.00
CA LEU A 31 -35.18 -3.14 21.91
C LEU A 31 -34.09 -3.07 22.98
N MET A 32 -34.41 -3.41 24.21
CA MET A 32 -33.48 -3.42 25.36
C MET A 32 -32.35 -4.46 25.16
N SER A 33 -32.67 -5.63 24.60
CA SER A 33 -31.68 -6.66 24.35
C SER A 33 -30.72 -6.27 23.20
N ALA A 34 -31.17 -5.44 22.26
CA ALA A 34 -30.40 -5.05 21.09
C ALA A 34 -29.54 -3.79 21.30
N SER A 35 -29.91 -2.93 22.28
CA SER A 35 -29.29 -1.62 22.47
C SER A 35 -29.33 -1.18 23.95
N PRO A 36 -28.15 -0.85 24.51
CA PRO A 36 -28.07 -0.28 25.85
C PRO A 36 -28.74 1.10 25.93
N ILE A 37 -28.77 1.85 24.84
CA ILE A 37 -29.42 3.16 24.76
C ILE A 37 -30.93 3.01 24.84
N PHE A 38 -31.52 2.05 24.12
CA PHE A 38 -32.94 1.76 24.27
C PHE A 38 -33.28 1.30 25.68
N SER A 39 -32.44 0.47 26.31
CA SER A 39 -32.61 0.07 27.70
C SER A 39 -32.65 1.30 28.61
N SER A 40 -31.67 2.20 28.50
CA SER A 40 -31.62 3.43 29.31
C SER A 40 -32.83 4.35 29.06
N CYS A 41 -33.30 4.43 27.82
CA CYS A 41 -34.50 5.25 27.50
C CYS A 41 -35.76 4.66 28.10
N ILE A 42 -35.96 3.36 28.05
CA ILE A 42 -37.14 2.67 28.56
C ILE A 42 -37.12 2.65 30.10
N ASP A 43 -35.96 2.42 30.73
CA ASP A 43 -35.80 2.38 32.18
C ASP A 43 -36.19 3.70 32.88
N LYS A 44 -36.00 4.85 32.20
CA LYS A 44 -36.45 6.17 32.69
C LYS A 44 -37.97 6.26 32.89
N TYR A 45 -38.72 5.38 32.27
CA TYR A 45 -40.20 5.33 32.38
C TYR A 45 -40.68 4.20 33.31
N LYS A 46 -39.78 3.33 33.81
CA LYS A 46 -40.13 2.31 34.83
C LYS A 46 -40.60 3.01 36.08
N GLY A 47 -41.79 2.71 36.51
CA GLY A 47 -42.45 3.33 37.70
C GLY A 47 -43.59 4.28 37.34
N ARG A 48 -43.78 4.67 36.09
CA ARG A 48 -45.01 5.33 35.66
C ARG A 48 -46.04 4.27 35.27
N LYS A 49 -47.25 4.35 35.83
CA LYS A 49 -48.39 3.43 35.53
C LYS A 49 -48.89 3.57 34.08
N ARG A 50 -48.00 3.56 33.09
CA ARG A 50 -48.38 3.61 31.69
C ARG A 50 -48.04 2.27 31.02
N ALA A 51 -49.00 1.70 30.33
CA ALA A 51 -48.88 0.44 29.62
C ALA A 51 -48.05 0.54 28.30
N VAL A 52 -47.74 1.75 27.83
CA VAL A 52 -47.09 1.96 26.55
C VAL A 52 -46.02 3.06 26.63
N TYR A 53 -44.82 2.75 26.18
CA TYR A 53 -43.67 3.68 26.09
C TYR A 53 -43.68 4.39 24.75
N SER A 54 -43.33 5.69 24.68
CA SER A 54 -43.18 6.43 23.43
C SER A 54 -41.74 6.87 23.26
N LEU A 55 -41.12 6.43 22.16
CA LEU A 55 -39.78 6.80 21.74
C LEU A 55 -39.84 7.59 20.44
N ARG A 56 -39.00 8.63 20.28
CA ARG A 56 -38.93 9.43 19.07
C ARG A 56 -37.56 9.30 18.39
N LEU A 57 -37.58 8.82 17.15
CA LEU A 57 -36.40 8.82 16.26
C LEU A 57 -36.39 10.12 15.46
N ARG A 58 -35.42 10.99 15.72
CA ARG A 58 -35.31 12.31 15.07
C ARG A 58 -34.40 12.29 13.85
N GLY A 59 -34.73 13.13 12.87
CA GLY A 59 -33.86 13.37 11.71
C GLY A 59 -33.77 12.20 10.73
N VAL A 60 -34.69 11.22 10.81
CA VAL A 60 -34.68 10.03 9.95
C VAL A 60 -36.01 9.81 9.27
N PRO A 61 -36.06 9.49 7.98
CA PRO A 61 -37.30 9.11 7.31
C PRO A 61 -37.93 7.86 7.93
N SER A 62 -39.27 7.80 7.96
CA SER A 62 -40.01 6.64 8.52
C SER A 62 -39.61 5.32 7.86
N ALA A 63 -39.35 5.32 6.55
CA ALA A 63 -38.88 4.12 5.85
C ALA A 63 -37.52 3.63 6.36
N ALA A 64 -36.56 4.52 6.64
CA ALA A 64 -35.27 4.15 7.23
C ALA A 64 -35.40 3.67 8.68
N ALA A 65 -36.26 4.31 9.46
CA ALA A 65 -36.60 3.88 10.81
C ALA A 65 -37.25 2.47 10.83
N SER A 66 -38.17 2.21 9.91
CA SER A 66 -38.76 0.88 9.72
C SER A 66 -37.71 -0.18 9.39
N ALA A 67 -36.81 0.10 8.46
CA ALA A 67 -35.70 -0.79 8.11
C ALA A 67 -34.78 -1.06 9.32
N PHE A 68 -34.47 -0.04 10.11
CA PHE A 68 -33.66 -0.15 11.32
C PHE A 68 -34.30 -1.06 12.36
N ILE A 69 -35.59 -0.83 12.67
CA ILE A 69 -36.35 -1.65 13.65
C ILE A 69 -36.46 -3.08 13.14
N ARG A 70 -36.75 -3.29 11.84
CA ARG A 70 -36.75 -4.63 11.22
C ARG A 70 -35.41 -5.35 11.41
N LEU A 71 -34.28 -4.68 11.24
CA LEU A 71 -32.95 -5.26 11.46
C LEU A 71 -32.71 -5.67 12.93
N ILE A 72 -33.27 -4.95 13.88
CA ILE A 72 -33.23 -5.33 15.30
C ILE A 72 -34.01 -6.63 15.56
N TYR A 73 -35.12 -6.82 14.87
CA TYR A 73 -35.97 -8.03 15.04
C TYR A 73 -35.49 -9.22 14.25
N SER A 74 -34.91 -8.98 13.07
CA SER A 74 -34.50 -10.03 12.15
C SER A 74 -33.09 -9.80 11.67
N SER A 75 -32.29 -10.86 11.67
CA SER A 75 -30.97 -10.84 11.02
C SER A 75 -31.07 -10.84 9.49
N ARG A 76 -32.29 -10.92 8.94
CA ARG A 76 -32.56 -10.88 7.51
C ARG A 76 -32.90 -9.45 7.11
N PHE A 77 -32.22 -8.94 6.10
CA PHE A 77 -32.46 -7.61 5.55
C PHE A 77 -32.76 -7.70 4.06
N ASP A 78 -33.60 -6.79 3.60
CA ASP A 78 -33.76 -6.59 2.16
C ASP A 78 -32.55 -5.82 1.64
N THR A 79 -31.88 -6.38 0.62
CA THR A 79 -30.71 -5.77 0.00
C THR A 79 -31.05 -4.42 -0.65
N ALA A 80 -32.28 -4.22 -1.12
CA ALA A 80 -32.73 -2.96 -1.70
C ALA A 80 -32.88 -1.88 -0.62
N ASP A 81 -33.52 -2.19 0.51
CA ASP A 81 -33.68 -1.30 1.65
C ASP A 81 -32.30 -0.95 2.26
N MET A 82 -31.40 -1.94 2.34
CA MET A 82 -30.06 -1.71 2.83
C MET A 82 -29.30 -0.70 1.95
N LYS A 83 -29.28 -0.88 0.64
CA LYS A 83 -28.61 0.04 -0.28
C LYS A 83 -29.19 1.45 -0.23
N LYS A 84 -30.51 1.56 -0.11
CA LYS A 84 -31.22 2.83 -0.08
C LYS A 84 -30.99 3.61 1.21
N PHE A 85 -30.94 2.94 2.36
CA PHE A 85 -30.92 3.57 3.67
C PHE A 85 -29.61 3.38 4.46
N VAL A 86 -28.56 2.81 3.83
CA VAL A 86 -27.32 2.43 4.52
C VAL A 86 -26.71 3.55 5.37
N LEU A 87 -26.74 4.80 4.90
CA LEU A 87 -26.20 5.95 5.65
C LEU A 87 -27.05 6.27 6.88
N HIS A 88 -28.39 6.26 6.75
CA HIS A 88 -29.29 6.45 7.87
C HIS A 88 -29.15 5.32 8.89
N LEU A 89 -29.03 4.07 8.43
CA LEU A 89 -28.81 2.91 9.27
C LEU A 89 -27.48 2.98 10.01
N LEU A 90 -26.43 3.51 9.37
CA LEU A 90 -25.13 3.71 10.00
C LEU A 90 -25.24 4.72 11.15
N VAL A 91 -25.90 5.85 10.92
CA VAL A 91 -26.17 6.87 11.97
C VAL A 91 -26.99 6.30 13.11
N LEU A 92 -28.10 5.65 12.80
CA LEU A 92 -28.96 5.02 13.81
C LEU A 92 -28.20 3.97 14.62
N SER A 93 -27.37 3.16 13.95
CA SER A 93 -26.57 2.14 14.62
C SER A 93 -25.54 2.72 15.58
N HIS A 94 -25.02 3.91 15.28
CA HIS A 94 -24.11 4.64 16.17
C HIS A 94 -24.88 5.26 17.35
N VAL A 95 -25.96 5.99 17.06
CA VAL A 95 -26.76 6.69 18.08
C VAL A 95 -27.38 5.70 19.10
N TYR A 96 -27.83 4.56 18.63
CA TYR A 96 -28.46 3.54 19.48
C TYR A 96 -27.52 2.41 19.90
N ASP A 97 -26.22 2.56 19.65
CA ASP A 97 -25.19 1.58 19.99
C ASP A 97 -25.59 0.14 19.64
N THR A 98 -25.80 -0.10 18.35
CA THR A 98 -26.12 -1.41 17.80
C THR A 98 -24.97 -1.91 16.91
N PRO A 99 -23.92 -2.54 17.50
CA PRO A 99 -22.67 -2.87 16.79
C PRO A 99 -22.85 -3.82 15.59
N PHE A 100 -23.83 -4.70 15.66
CA PHE A 100 -24.16 -5.63 14.58
C PHE A 100 -24.59 -4.86 13.32
N ILE A 101 -25.55 -3.92 13.46
CA ILE A 101 -26.06 -3.11 12.35
C ILE A 101 -24.94 -2.23 11.79
N LYS A 102 -24.11 -1.63 12.67
CA LYS A 102 -22.94 -0.82 12.27
C LYS A 102 -21.97 -1.63 11.40
N LYS A 103 -21.63 -2.87 11.80
CA LYS A 103 -20.79 -3.77 11.01
C LYS A 103 -21.41 -4.11 9.65
N LEU A 104 -22.73 -4.34 9.63
CA LEU A 104 -23.45 -4.64 8.41
C LEU A 104 -23.41 -3.46 7.43
N CYS A 105 -23.75 -2.24 7.89
CA CYS A 105 -23.68 -1.02 7.07
C CYS A 105 -22.27 -0.75 6.54
N THR A 106 -21.26 -0.89 7.39
CA THR A 106 -19.85 -0.72 6.99
C THR A 106 -19.49 -1.69 5.87
N ARG A 107 -19.88 -2.96 6.00
CA ARG A 107 -19.62 -3.99 4.99
C ARG A 107 -20.30 -3.69 3.64
N GLU A 108 -21.55 -3.26 3.67
CA GLU A 108 -22.30 -2.92 2.44
C GLU A 108 -21.68 -1.71 1.72
N LEU A 109 -21.25 -0.70 2.48
CA LEU A 109 -20.51 0.44 1.92
C LEU A 109 -19.18 0.02 1.29
N GLU A 110 -18.45 -0.90 1.92
CA GLU A 110 -17.19 -1.45 1.39
C GLU A 110 -17.39 -2.26 0.11
N LEU A 111 -18.51 -2.98 -0.03
CA LEU A 111 -18.75 -3.93 -1.13
C LEU A 111 -19.19 -3.28 -2.46
N GLY A 112 -19.38 -1.96 -2.52
CA GLY A 112 -19.66 -1.34 -3.81
C GLY A 112 -20.49 -0.06 -3.79
N LEU A 113 -20.83 0.45 -2.63
CA LEU A 113 -21.53 1.73 -2.51
C LEU A 113 -20.57 2.93 -2.32
N LEU A 114 -19.30 2.66 -2.06
CA LEU A 114 -18.26 3.69 -1.95
C LEU A 114 -17.74 4.04 -3.35
N THR A 115 -17.94 5.28 -3.77
CA THR A 115 -17.53 5.82 -5.06
C THR A 115 -16.75 7.11 -4.90
N VAL A 116 -16.08 7.57 -5.95
CA VAL A 116 -15.36 8.85 -5.96
C VAL A 116 -16.30 10.01 -5.61
N GLU A 117 -17.55 9.97 -6.09
CA GLU A 117 -18.54 11.04 -5.90
C GLU A 117 -18.99 11.19 -4.46
N ASN A 118 -19.11 10.09 -3.72
CA ASN A 118 -19.68 10.08 -2.36
C ASN A 118 -18.63 9.87 -1.26
N VAL A 119 -17.37 9.67 -1.62
CA VAL A 119 -16.33 9.28 -0.65
C VAL A 119 -16.12 10.31 0.45
N ILE A 120 -16.26 11.61 0.14
CA ILE A 120 -16.07 12.68 1.12
C ILE A 120 -17.21 12.69 2.14
N ASP A 121 -18.45 12.56 1.69
CA ASP A 121 -19.61 12.52 2.59
C ASP A 121 -19.58 11.29 3.49
N ILE A 122 -19.25 10.13 2.90
CA ILE A 122 -19.09 8.88 3.66
C ILE A 122 -17.91 8.96 4.63
N PHE A 123 -16.81 9.62 4.26
CA PHE A 123 -15.66 9.83 5.14
C PHE A 123 -16.02 10.66 6.36
N GLN A 124 -16.70 11.79 6.17
CA GLN A 124 -17.17 12.64 7.27
C GLN A 124 -18.14 11.87 8.17
N LEU A 125 -19.10 11.17 7.59
CA LEU A 125 -20.06 10.35 8.33
C LEU A 125 -19.37 9.21 9.09
N ALA A 126 -18.40 8.55 8.49
CA ALA A 126 -17.62 7.47 9.13
C ALA A 126 -16.86 7.98 10.36
N ARG A 127 -16.34 9.21 10.31
CA ARG A 127 -15.68 9.85 11.47
C ARG A 127 -16.69 10.17 12.57
N LEU A 128 -17.82 10.76 12.22
CA LEU A 128 -18.90 11.07 13.18
C LEU A 128 -19.47 9.81 13.86
N CYS A 129 -19.53 8.71 13.13
CA CYS A 129 -20.04 7.44 13.65
C CYS A 129 -18.97 6.54 14.25
N ASP A 130 -17.73 6.98 14.46
CA ASP A 130 -16.61 6.14 14.93
C ASP A 130 -16.45 4.83 14.14
N ALA A 131 -16.65 4.89 12.82
CA ALA A 131 -16.49 3.76 11.92
C ALA A 131 -15.08 3.74 11.33
N SER A 132 -14.07 3.47 12.17
CA SER A 132 -12.65 3.61 11.85
C SER A 132 -12.23 2.84 10.58
N ARG A 133 -12.77 1.63 10.38
CA ARG A 133 -12.48 0.83 9.19
C ARG A 133 -12.99 1.51 7.92
N LEU A 134 -14.22 2.00 7.93
CA LEU A 134 -14.81 2.72 6.80
C LEU A 134 -14.06 4.03 6.52
N SER A 135 -13.69 4.77 7.57
CA SER A 135 -12.86 5.98 7.45
C SER A 135 -11.52 5.69 6.75
N LEU A 136 -10.84 4.61 7.13
CA LEU A 136 -9.60 4.18 6.45
C LEU A 136 -9.81 3.77 4.99
N MET A 137 -10.94 3.14 4.66
CA MET A 137 -11.28 2.79 3.28
C MET A 137 -11.52 4.04 2.43
N CYS A 138 -12.28 5.00 2.95
CA CYS A 138 -12.50 6.28 2.29
C CYS A 138 -11.17 7.02 2.06
N LEU A 139 -10.32 7.10 3.08
CA LEU A 139 -9.01 7.75 2.97
C LEU A 139 -8.13 7.09 1.90
N ARG A 140 -8.12 5.77 1.82
CA ARG A 140 -7.39 5.05 0.76
C ARG A 140 -7.91 5.38 -0.64
N LEU A 141 -9.23 5.50 -0.81
CA LEU A 141 -9.82 5.87 -2.10
C LEU A 141 -9.48 7.32 -2.46
N ILE A 142 -9.56 8.25 -1.49
CA ILE A 142 -9.18 9.65 -1.67
C ILE A 142 -7.71 9.76 -2.11
N ILE A 143 -6.80 9.09 -1.42
CA ILE A 143 -5.37 9.08 -1.76
C ILE A 143 -5.12 8.46 -3.14
N LYS A 144 -5.83 7.39 -3.47
CA LYS A 144 -5.64 6.66 -4.73
C LYS A 144 -6.05 7.49 -5.94
N ASP A 145 -7.16 8.21 -5.84
CA ASP A 145 -7.73 8.99 -6.96
C ASP A 145 -8.05 10.43 -6.56
N PHE A 146 -7.08 11.06 -5.91
CA PHE A 146 -7.24 12.43 -5.40
C PHE A 146 -7.66 13.43 -6.47
N LYS A 147 -7.14 13.29 -7.71
CA LYS A 147 -7.47 14.21 -8.81
C LYS A 147 -8.95 14.20 -9.18
N SER A 148 -9.59 13.04 -9.12
CA SER A 148 -11.03 12.90 -9.38
C SER A 148 -11.83 13.38 -8.19
N VAL A 149 -11.47 13.00 -6.98
CA VAL A 149 -12.14 13.40 -5.73
C VAL A 149 -12.13 14.92 -5.54
N ALA A 150 -11.01 15.59 -5.81
CA ALA A 150 -10.90 17.05 -5.68
C ALA A 150 -11.79 17.85 -6.65
N ARG A 151 -12.39 17.20 -7.66
CA ARG A 151 -13.35 17.81 -8.59
C ARG A 151 -14.80 17.60 -8.19
N THR A 152 -15.06 16.77 -7.20
CA THR A 152 -16.42 16.45 -6.75
C THR A 152 -17.05 17.60 -5.99
N GLU A 153 -18.38 17.65 -6.02
CA GLU A 153 -19.15 18.60 -5.21
C GLU A 153 -18.90 18.40 -3.71
N GLY A 154 -18.83 17.15 -3.26
CA GLY A 154 -18.54 16.82 -1.85
C GLY A 154 -17.22 17.41 -1.36
N TRP A 155 -16.16 17.39 -2.20
CA TRP A 155 -14.90 18.05 -1.88
C TRP A 155 -15.06 19.56 -1.74
N ARG A 156 -15.75 20.21 -2.67
CA ARG A 156 -15.97 21.66 -2.67
C ARG A 156 -16.72 22.11 -1.41
N VAL A 157 -17.82 21.43 -1.10
CA VAL A 157 -18.63 21.73 0.10
C VAL A 157 -17.82 21.48 1.39
N MET A 158 -17.10 20.38 1.46
CA MET A 158 -16.24 20.06 2.61
C MET A 158 -15.17 21.12 2.82
N LYS A 159 -14.50 21.55 1.77
CA LYS A 159 -13.46 22.59 1.82
C LYS A 159 -13.97 23.91 2.39
N GLU A 160 -15.18 24.34 1.97
CA GLU A 160 -15.81 25.56 2.47
C GLU A 160 -16.27 25.40 3.93
N ALA A 161 -16.85 24.25 4.28
CA ALA A 161 -17.41 23.99 5.60
C ALA A 161 -16.36 23.62 6.65
N ASN A 162 -15.28 22.94 6.27
CA ASN A 162 -14.26 22.42 7.18
C ASN A 162 -12.85 22.48 6.59
N PRO A 163 -12.22 23.68 6.57
CA PRO A 163 -10.85 23.84 6.05
C PRO A 163 -9.79 23.00 6.76
N SER A 164 -10.00 22.71 8.03
CA SER A 164 -9.08 21.86 8.82
C SER A 164 -9.08 20.42 8.29
N LEU A 165 -10.23 19.91 7.87
CA LEU A 165 -10.33 18.59 7.28
C LEU A 165 -9.70 18.55 5.87
N GLU A 166 -9.85 19.62 5.09
CA GLU A 166 -9.13 19.76 3.81
C GLU A 166 -7.64 19.64 4.02
N GLN A 167 -7.08 20.39 4.98
CA GLN A 167 -5.65 20.35 5.28
C GLN A 167 -5.20 18.94 5.70
N GLU A 168 -5.92 18.29 6.61
CA GLU A 168 -5.64 16.92 7.04
C GLU A 168 -5.57 15.92 5.85
N LEU A 169 -6.53 16.04 4.94
CA LEU A 169 -6.59 15.17 3.76
C LEU A 169 -5.46 15.47 2.76
N LEU A 170 -5.12 16.75 2.55
CA LEU A 170 -4.01 17.15 1.68
C LEU A 170 -2.66 16.66 2.24
N GLU A 171 -2.43 16.80 3.54
CA GLU A 171 -1.25 16.27 4.21
C GLU A 171 -1.15 14.76 4.04
N ALA A 172 -2.25 14.03 4.22
CA ALA A 172 -2.28 12.58 4.03
C ALA A 172 -1.96 12.16 2.57
N VAL A 173 -2.42 12.92 1.58
CA VAL A 173 -2.12 12.68 0.15
C VAL A 173 -0.64 12.93 -0.13
N VAL A 174 -0.07 14.04 0.34
CA VAL A 174 1.35 14.39 0.16
C VAL A 174 2.25 13.33 0.82
N ASP A 175 1.92 12.93 2.04
CA ASP A 175 2.66 11.88 2.77
C ASP A 175 2.64 10.54 2.04
N ALA A 176 1.49 10.17 1.48
CA ALA A 176 1.36 8.93 0.74
C ALA A 176 2.19 8.95 -0.56
N ASP A 177 2.20 10.08 -1.27
CA ASP A 177 2.99 10.26 -2.49
C ASP A 177 4.49 10.26 -2.20
N THR A 178 4.92 10.95 -1.16
CA THR A 178 6.32 10.94 -0.69
C THR A 178 6.78 9.52 -0.36
N LYS A 179 5.99 8.77 0.42
CA LYS A 179 6.29 7.37 0.75
C LYS A 179 6.33 6.47 -0.48
N LYS A 180 5.49 6.73 -1.48
CA LYS A 180 5.49 6.01 -2.76
C LYS A 180 6.77 6.28 -3.54
N GLN A 181 7.19 7.54 -3.64
CA GLN A 181 8.43 7.94 -4.32
C GLN A 181 9.67 7.35 -3.63
N GLU A 182 9.73 7.40 -2.30
CA GLU A 182 10.83 6.78 -1.55
C GLU A 182 10.92 5.26 -1.76
N ARG A 183 9.77 4.57 -1.78
CA ARG A 183 9.74 3.12 -2.08
C ARG A 183 10.23 2.83 -3.50
N ALA A 184 9.80 3.63 -4.48
CA ALA A 184 10.24 3.49 -5.87
C ALA A 184 11.76 3.72 -5.98
N ARG A 185 12.30 4.75 -5.33
CA ARG A 185 13.74 5.03 -5.27
C ARG A 185 14.52 3.87 -4.64
N LYS A 186 14.07 3.37 -3.48
CA LYS A 186 14.71 2.22 -2.82
C LYS A 186 14.70 0.96 -3.69
N MET A 187 13.60 0.70 -4.40
CA MET A 187 13.52 -0.43 -5.33
C MET A 187 14.48 -0.30 -6.51
N GLU A 188 14.64 0.91 -7.07
CA GLU A 188 15.58 1.14 -8.16
C GLU A 188 17.04 1.05 -7.66
N GLU A 189 17.33 1.58 -6.46
CA GLU A 189 18.64 1.39 -5.81
C GLU A 189 18.99 -0.10 -5.63
N GLU A 190 18.07 -0.88 -5.04
CA GLU A 190 18.28 -2.33 -4.88
C GLU A 190 18.52 -3.05 -6.21
N LYS A 191 17.83 -2.63 -7.27
CA LYS A 191 18.03 -3.19 -8.62
C LYS A 191 19.43 -2.90 -9.14
N VAL A 192 19.91 -1.68 -9.00
CA VAL A 192 21.27 -1.29 -9.44
C VAL A 192 22.33 -2.06 -8.64
N TYR A 193 22.20 -2.15 -7.31
CA TYR A 193 23.16 -2.93 -6.52
C TYR A 193 23.14 -4.43 -6.85
N GLY A 194 21.95 -4.98 -7.17
CA GLY A 194 21.84 -6.35 -7.68
C GLY A 194 22.60 -6.54 -9.00
N GLN A 195 22.48 -5.59 -9.94
CA GLN A 195 23.22 -5.63 -11.21
C GLN A 195 24.73 -5.51 -11.01
N LEU A 196 25.19 -4.66 -10.10
CA LEU A 196 26.61 -4.55 -9.74
C LEU A 196 27.15 -5.86 -9.19
N ARG A 197 26.40 -6.51 -8.32
CA ARG A 197 26.78 -7.82 -7.78
C ARG A 197 26.87 -8.88 -8.88
N ASP A 198 25.86 -8.97 -9.75
CA ASP A 198 25.88 -9.91 -10.88
C ASP A 198 27.08 -9.64 -11.80
N ALA A 199 27.44 -8.36 -12.01
CA ALA A 199 28.62 -7.97 -12.76
C ALA A 199 29.93 -8.41 -12.06
N MET A 200 30.02 -8.30 -10.74
CA MET A 200 31.19 -8.77 -9.99
C MET A 200 31.35 -10.29 -10.07
N GLU A 201 30.26 -11.05 -9.89
CA GLU A 201 30.29 -12.50 -10.03
C GLU A 201 30.71 -12.92 -11.46
N ALA A 202 30.16 -12.24 -12.47
CA ALA A 202 30.54 -12.48 -13.88
C ALA A 202 31.99 -12.11 -14.17
N LEU A 203 32.52 -11.02 -13.62
CA LEU A 203 33.89 -10.61 -13.77
C LEU A 203 34.83 -11.65 -13.20
N VAL A 204 34.58 -12.13 -11.98
CA VAL A 204 35.39 -13.20 -11.37
C VAL A 204 35.32 -14.47 -12.20
N HIS A 205 34.11 -14.87 -12.65
CA HIS A 205 33.94 -16.06 -13.50
C HIS A 205 34.74 -15.95 -14.81
N ILE A 206 34.65 -14.82 -15.52
CA ILE A 206 35.38 -14.62 -16.76
C ILE A 206 36.91 -14.68 -16.54
N CYS A 207 37.41 -14.03 -15.50
CA CYS A 207 38.83 -13.95 -15.21
C CYS A 207 39.43 -15.24 -14.67
N ARG A 208 38.65 -16.07 -13.95
CA ARG A 208 39.09 -17.31 -13.32
C ARG A 208 38.91 -18.52 -14.23
N ASP A 209 37.70 -18.69 -14.74
CA ASP A 209 37.30 -19.93 -15.42
C ASP A 209 37.25 -19.75 -16.95
N GLY A 210 37.13 -18.50 -17.43
CA GLY A 210 36.81 -18.16 -18.80
C GLY A 210 35.33 -18.35 -19.09
N CYS A 211 34.82 -17.58 -20.06
CA CYS A 211 33.42 -17.70 -20.49
C CYS A 211 33.35 -17.42 -22.01
N ARG A 212 32.66 -18.28 -22.74
CA ARG A 212 32.50 -18.19 -24.21
C ARG A 212 33.84 -18.08 -24.92
N THR A 213 34.15 -16.89 -25.46
CA THR A 213 35.34 -16.61 -26.25
C THR A 213 36.38 -15.80 -25.49
N ILE A 214 36.15 -15.49 -24.20
CA ILE A 214 37.08 -14.75 -23.33
C ILE A 214 37.52 -15.62 -22.17
N GLY A 215 38.79 -15.66 -21.90
CA GLY A 215 39.38 -16.39 -20.77
C GLY A 215 40.78 -15.92 -20.43
N PRO A 216 41.35 -16.40 -19.30
CA PRO A 216 42.66 -16.01 -18.79
C PRO A 216 43.83 -16.44 -19.70
N HIS A 217 43.58 -17.31 -20.66
CA HIS A 217 44.57 -17.76 -21.64
C HIS A 217 43.93 -17.73 -23.02
N ASP A 218 44.58 -17.15 -24.00
CA ASP A 218 44.24 -17.11 -25.42
C ASP A 218 44.25 -18.48 -26.11
N ARG A 219 43.94 -19.54 -25.37
CA ARG A 219 43.80 -20.86 -25.96
C ARG A 219 42.48 -20.91 -26.70
N SER A 220 42.57 -21.18 -28.00
CA SER A 220 41.45 -21.53 -28.87
C SER A 220 40.45 -22.39 -28.14
N PHE A 221 39.27 -21.82 -27.85
CA PHE A 221 38.13 -22.54 -27.28
C PHE A 221 37.45 -23.43 -28.37
N GLU A 222 38.21 -23.89 -29.32
CA GLU A 222 37.77 -24.83 -30.35
C GLU A 222 37.40 -26.16 -29.69
N GLY A 223 36.12 -26.44 -29.63
CA GLY A 223 35.60 -27.75 -29.25
C GLY A 223 34.78 -27.85 -27.97
N ARG A 224 34.60 -26.82 -27.16
CA ARG A 224 33.62 -26.88 -26.05
C ARG A 224 32.25 -26.40 -26.53
N GLN A 225 31.29 -27.29 -26.61
CA GLN A 225 29.87 -26.93 -26.68
C GLN A 225 29.52 -26.19 -25.39
N LEU A 226 29.64 -24.87 -25.39
CA LEU A 226 29.27 -24.03 -24.27
C LEU A 226 27.77 -23.86 -24.29
N GLY A 227 27.09 -24.57 -23.41
CA GLY A 227 25.70 -24.29 -23.04
C GLY A 227 25.53 -22.86 -22.52
N PRO A 228 24.32 -22.40 -22.30
CA PRO A 228 24.07 -21.03 -21.82
C PRO A 228 24.79 -20.80 -20.49
N CYS A 229 25.56 -19.69 -20.43
CA CYS A 229 26.28 -19.32 -19.21
C CYS A 229 25.29 -19.05 -18.04
N LYS A 230 25.61 -19.58 -16.85
CA LYS A 230 24.80 -19.39 -15.63
C LYS A 230 24.82 -17.94 -15.10
N PHE A 231 25.74 -17.12 -15.58
CA PHE A 231 25.88 -15.73 -15.14
C PHE A 231 25.24 -14.79 -16.17
N PRO A 232 24.09 -14.16 -15.86
CA PRO A 232 23.35 -13.34 -16.83
C PRO A 232 24.15 -12.12 -17.29
N ALA A 233 25.01 -11.57 -16.44
CA ALA A 233 25.83 -10.40 -16.77
C ALA A 233 27.04 -10.71 -17.69
N CYS A 234 27.40 -11.98 -17.90
CA CYS A 234 28.60 -12.35 -18.67
C CYS A 234 28.58 -11.79 -20.10
N LYS A 235 27.44 -11.85 -20.81
CA LYS A 235 27.34 -11.36 -22.19
C LYS A 235 27.66 -9.87 -22.30
N GLY A 236 27.12 -9.06 -21.41
CA GLY A 236 27.37 -7.61 -21.39
C GLY A 236 28.79 -7.27 -20.95
N LEU A 237 29.30 -7.99 -19.95
CA LEU A 237 30.62 -7.79 -19.41
C LEU A 237 31.70 -8.23 -20.43
N GLU A 238 31.46 -9.30 -21.19
CA GLU A 238 32.33 -9.74 -22.27
C GLU A 238 32.59 -8.62 -23.32
N SER A 239 31.50 -7.94 -23.74
CA SER A 239 31.60 -6.80 -24.65
C SER A 239 32.44 -5.67 -24.05
N LEU A 240 32.29 -5.39 -22.76
CA LEU A 240 33.04 -4.36 -22.05
C LEU A 240 34.52 -4.72 -21.91
N VAL A 241 34.86 -5.98 -21.62
CA VAL A 241 36.22 -6.48 -21.54
C VAL A 241 36.91 -6.42 -22.92
N ARG A 242 36.23 -6.84 -23.99
CA ARG A 242 36.75 -6.74 -25.36
C ARG A 242 37.03 -5.29 -25.75
N HIS A 243 36.09 -4.39 -25.47
CA HIS A 243 36.29 -2.97 -25.70
C HIS A 243 37.52 -2.47 -24.92
N PHE A 244 37.62 -2.79 -23.65
CA PHE A 244 38.74 -2.36 -22.80
C PHE A 244 40.10 -2.89 -23.27
N ALA A 245 40.13 -4.11 -23.82
CA ALA A 245 41.35 -4.68 -24.41
C ALA A 245 41.80 -3.92 -25.65
N GLY A 246 40.90 -3.54 -26.55
CA GLY A 246 41.18 -2.92 -27.84
C GLY A 246 41.13 -1.38 -27.89
N CYS A 247 40.68 -0.71 -26.85
CA CYS A 247 40.50 0.74 -26.85
C CYS A 247 41.86 1.48 -26.81
N THR A 248 42.05 2.43 -27.72
CA THR A 248 43.24 3.29 -27.76
C THR A 248 43.22 4.38 -26.70
N ILE A 249 42.03 4.78 -26.21
CA ILE A 249 41.82 5.85 -25.21
C ILE A 249 41.52 5.20 -23.84
N LYS A 250 42.49 4.49 -23.27
CA LYS A 250 42.31 3.76 -22.00
C LYS A 250 42.47 4.60 -20.73
N VAL A 251 42.68 5.90 -20.84
CA VAL A 251 42.94 6.77 -19.71
C VAL A 251 41.64 7.00 -18.86
N PRO A 252 41.78 7.10 -17.53
CA PRO A 252 40.65 7.49 -16.70
C PRO A 252 40.04 8.84 -17.14
N GLY A 253 38.74 8.85 -17.45
CA GLY A 253 38.04 10.04 -17.94
C GLY A 253 37.94 10.19 -19.48
N GLY A 254 38.62 9.36 -20.25
CA GLY A 254 38.58 9.45 -21.72
C GLY A 254 37.38 8.72 -22.34
N CYS A 255 37.36 7.41 -22.29
CA CYS A 255 36.28 6.61 -22.85
C CYS A 255 35.27 6.17 -21.76
N VAL A 256 33.98 6.38 -21.97
CA VAL A 256 32.94 6.01 -21.03
C VAL A 256 32.95 4.50 -20.71
N HIS A 257 33.15 3.63 -21.68
CA HIS A 257 33.24 2.19 -21.46
C HIS A 257 34.49 1.80 -20.66
N CYS A 258 35.63 2.45 -20.94
CA CYS A 258 36.85 2.23 -20.16
C CYS A 258 36.69 2.75 -18.72
N LYS A 259 36.04 3.90 -18.51
CA LYS A 259 35.71 4.41 -17.19
C LYS A 259 34.91 3.40 -16.39
N ARG A 260 33.87 2.81 -16.98
CA ARG A 260 33.06 1.74 -16.37
C ARG A 260 33.89 0.52 -15.99
N MET A 261 34.76 0.09 -16.87
CA MET A 261 35.66 -1.04 -16.58
C MET A 261 36.56 -0.75 -15.40
N TRP A 262 37.17 0.45 -15.35
CA TRP A 262 38.00 0.89 -14.23
C TRP A 262 37.21 0.87 -12.91
N GLN A 263 36.01 1.39 -12.90
CA GLN A 263 35.11 1.41 -11.71
C GLN A 263 34.76 -0.03 -11.26
N LEU A 264 34.47 -0.94 -12.18
CA LEU A 264 34.18 -2.34 -11.85
C LEU A 264 35.40 -3.05 -11.28
N LEU A 265 36.58 -2.82 -11.81
CA LEU A 265 37.84 -3.39 -11.31
C LEU A 265 38.18 -2.86 -9.92
N GLU A 266 37.97 -1.57 -9.66
CA GLU A 266 38.15 -0.97 -8.36
C GLU A 266 37.13 -1.54 -7.36
N LEU A 267 35.82 -1.60 -7.70
CA LEU A 267 34.78 -2.21 -6.85
C LEU A 267 35.15 -3.67 -6.52
N HIS A 268 35.59 -4.45 -7.52
CA HIS A 268 36.05 -5.81 -7.27
C HIS A 268 37.18 -5.84 -6.23
N SER A 269 38.18 -5.00 -6.36
CA SER A 269 39.33 -4.97 -5.44
C SER A 269 38.90 -4.69 -3.99
N ARG A 270 37.87 -3.86 -3.80
CA ARG A 270 37.31 -3.54 -2.46
C ARG A 270 36.46 -4.69 -1.88
N MET A 271 35.90 -5.53 -2.75
CA MET A 271 35.10 -6.70 -2.34
C MET A 271 35.93 -7.99 -2.23
N CYS A 272 37.09 -8.02 -2.85
CA CYS A 272 37.92 -9.23 -2.99
C CYS A 272 38.68 -9.57 -1.71
N ASN A 273 38.41 -10.75 -1.16
CA ASN A 273 39.16 -11.32 -0.03
C ASN A 273 40.32 -12.22 -0.44
N GLU A 274 40.45 -12.52 -1.76
CA GLU A 274 41.58 -13.30 -2.29
C GLU A 274 42.83 -12.41 -2.33
N GLY A 275 43.84 -12.77 -1.58
CA GLY A 275 45.11 -12.02 -1.55
C GLY A 275 45.83 -12.02 -2.89
N GLU A 276 46.98 -12.70 -2.95
CA GLU A 276 47.81 -12.79 -4.16
C GLU A 276 47.26 -13.72 -5.25
N THR A 277 46.31 -14.56 -4.90
CA THR A 277 45.72 -15.58 -5.80
C THR A 277 44.60 -15.03 -6.70
N CYS A 278 44.19 -13.79 -6.53
CA CYS A 278 43.13 -13.20 -7.34
C CYS A 278 43.55 -13.05 -8.81
N ARG A 279 42.75 -13.63 -9.72
CA ARG A 279 43.00 -13.59 -11.17
C ARG A 279 42.36 -12.38 -11.87
N VAL A 280 41.61 -11.54 -11.17
CA VAL A 280 41.03 -10.32 -11.75
C VAL A 280 42.16 -9.29 -11.98
N PRO A 281 42.32 -8.78 -13.21
CA PRO A 281 43.36 -7.83 -13.53
C PRO A 281 43.31 -6.59 -12.61
N LEU A 282 44.47 -6.07 -12.25
CA LEU A 282 44.67 -4.86 -11.46
C LEU A 282 44.07 -4.91 -10.04
N CYS A 283 43.53 -6.03 -9.58
CA CYS A 283 42.96 -6.16 -8.22
C CYS A 283 43.99 -5.76 -7.15
N ARG A 284 45.22 -6.29 -7.21
CA ARG A 284 46.33 -5.94 -6.31
C ARG A 284 46.66 -4.45 -6.40
N HIS A 285 46.81 -3.92 -7.61
CA HIS A 285 47.12 -2.50 -7.81
C HIS A 285 46.13 -1.54 -7.14
N PHE A 286 44.83 -1.84 -7.19
CA PHE A 286 43.82 -1.05 -6.53
C PHE A 286 43.81 -1.24 -5.01
N LYS A 287 44.23 -2.40 -4.50
CA LYS A 287 44.37 -2.64 -3.05
C LYS A 287 45.51 -1.81 -2.47
N ASP A 288 46.59 -1.61 -3.20
CA ASP A 288 47.77 -0.90 -2.75
C ASP A 288 47.64 0.65 -2.89
N LYS A 289 46.66 1.13 -3.64
CA LYS A 289 46.40 2.57 -3.77
C LYS A 289 45.93 3.21 -2.47
N PRO A 290 46.35 4.48 -2.19
CA PRO A 290 45.83 5.23 -1.05
C PRO A 290 44.30 5.36 -1.14
N LYS A 291 43.63 5.05 -0.05
CA LYS A 291 42.19 4.93 0.02
C LYS A 291 41.53 6.31 0.13
N LYS A 292 41.27 6.95 -1.01
CA LYS A 292 40.39 8.11 -1.06
C LYS A 292 38.92 7.64 -0.91
N ASP A 293 38.11 8.36 -0.14
CA ASP A 293 36.67 8.14 0.04
C ASP A 293 36.29 6.73 0.58
N GLU A 294 37.11 6.19 1.48
CA GLU A 294 36.92 4.83 2.00
C GLU A 294 35.53 4.58 2.60
N ALA A 295 34.93 5.58 3.25
CA ALA A 295 33.59 5.46 3.82
C ALA A 295 32.51 5.23 2.76
N LYS A 296 32.58 5.93 1.62
CA LYS A 296 31.67 5.74 0.47
C LYS A 296 31.84 4.35 -0.12
N TRP A 297 33.05 3.91 -0.35
CA TRP A 297 33.34 2.57 -0.89
C TRP A 297 32.86 1.46 0.04
N ARG A 298 33.04 1.58 1.36
CA ARG A 298 32.52 0.61 2.33
C ARG A 298 30.99 0.51 2.27
N LEU A 299 30.31 1.66 2.17
CA LEU A 299 28.86 1.68 2.06
C LEU A 299 28.39 1.02 0.76
N LEU A 300 29.04 1.33 -0.38
CA LEU A 300 28.72 0.73 -1.67
C LEU A 300 28.94 -0.79 -1.64
N VAL A 301 30.09 -1.25 -1.16
CA VAL A 301 30.39 -2.68 -1.01
C VAL A 301 29.32 -3.39 -0.16
N MET A 302 28.98 -2.81 0.99
CA MET A 302 27.93 -3.38 1.85
C MET A 302 26.60 -3.49 1.11
N LYS A 303 26.16 -2.43 0.41
CA LYS A 303 24.90 -2.42 -0.36
C LYS A 303 24.92 -3.46 -1.49
N VAL A 304 26.03 -3.58 -2.21
CA VAL A 304 26.19 -4.58 -3.29
C VAL A 304 26.18 -6.00 -2.73
N MET A 305 26.86 -6.26 -1.62
CA MET A 305 26.91 -7.59 -1.01
C MET A 305 25.56 -8.03 -0.42
N THR A 306 24.80 -7.09 0.13
CA THR A 306 23.47 -7.37 0.72
C THR A 306 22.33 -7.38 -0.30
N ALA A 307 22.55 -6.86 -1.52
CA ALA A 307 21.53 -6.85 -2.57
C ALA A 307 21.04 -8.25 -2.90
N LYS A 308 19.74 -8.44 -3.02
CA LYS A 308 19.14 -9.71 -3.39
C LYS A 308 19.43 -10.05 -4.86
N ARG A 309 19.69 -11.31 -5.16
CA ARG A 309 19.74 -11.79 -6.55
C ARG A 309 18.36 -11.62 -7.18
N LYS A 310 18.27 -10.79 -8.21
CA LYS A 310 17.09 -10.69 -9.08
C LYS A 310 17.52 -11.08 -10.48
N THR A 311 16.78 -11.97 -11.12
CA THR A 311 16.95 -12.32 -12.54
C THR A 311 16.53 -11.14 -13.42
N HIS A 312 17.38 -10.16 -13.58
CA HIS A 312 17.17 -9.02 -14.47
C HIS A 312 18.15 -9.05 -15.63
N VAL A 313 17.68 -8.57 -16.79
CA VAL A 313 18.57 -8.34 -17.95
C VAL A 313 19.60 -7.28 -17.56
N PHE A 314 20.87 -7.66 -17.59
CA PHE A 314 21.99 -6.77 -17.29
C PHE A 314 22.06 -5.63 -18.31
N SER A 315 21.94 -4.38 -17.85
CA SER A 315 22.10 -3.18 -18.65
C SER A 315 23.31 -2.38 -18.17
N LEU A 316 24.30 -2.24 -19.03
CA LEU A 316 25.48 -1.42 -18.77
C LEU A 316 25.16 0.05 -18.52
N ALA A 317 24.06 0.56 -19.08
CA ALA A 317 23.64 1.95 -18.90
C ALA A 317 23.25 2.27 -17.44
N THR A 318 22.58 1.35 -16.76
CA THR A 318 22.11 1.53 -15.38
C THR A 318 23.24 1.54 -14.34
N VAL A 319 24.33 0.80 -14.63
CA VAL A 319 25.50 0.73 -13.75
C VAL A 319 26.29 2.03 -13.73
N SER A 320 26.32 2.76 -14.86
CA SER A 320 27.10 4.00 -14.99
C SER A 320 26.56 5.14 -14.15
N ALA A 321 25.22 5.31 -14.13
CA ALA A 321 24.61 6.46 -13.47
C ALA A 321 24.91 6.51 -11.96
N ARG A 322 24.98 5.35 -11.30
CA ARG A 322 25.23 5.27 -9.84
C ARG A 322 26.70 5.40 -9.45
N LEU A 323 27.61 4.96 -10.30
CA LEU A 323 29.04 5.12 -10.03
C LEU A 323 29.52 6.56 -10.27
N GLU A 324 28.67 7.42 -10.88
CA GLU A 324 28.96 8.84 -11.10
C GLU A 324 28.39 9.74 -10.01
N GLU A 325 27.31 9.32 -9.30
CA GLU A 325 26.69 10.06 -8.20
C GLU A 325 27.42 9.87 -6.84
N GLU A 326 28.26 8.86 -6.71
CA GLU A 326 29.08 8.55 -5.52
C GLU A 326 30.57 8.95 -5.74
#